data_9320070d83aba867088b73e5ee35173a
#
_entry.id   9320070d83aba867088b73e5ee35173a
#
_cell.length_a   1.000
_cell.length_b   1.000
_cell.length_c   1.000
_cell.angle_alpha   90.00
_cell.angle_beta   90.00
_cell.angle_gamma   90.00
#
_symmetry.space_group_name_H-M   'P 1'
#
loop_
_entity.id
_entity.type
_entity.pdbx_description
1 polymer ?
#
loop_
_entity_poly.entity_id
_entity_poly.type
_entity_poly.pdbx_seq_one_letter_code
_entity_poly.pdbx_strand_id
1 'polypeptide(L)'
;SDVYKGEGLSNLDLASVEVVRGAAGVLYGPGVTSGVVHFRSKSPIDYTGNAVSMWGGDLNTFGSEFRIARANDDKTFGWKINARVNSGDDFTYDDEASLAANVGGIKSIIRQPVITNKAVDPLLSQNGPVLYDFTGGNSLIDNYSNVAIDTNLEWRPSDDTNYQVSAGMTNGGGLFFQDLGIGYADGSTYWGQVQATMGNWYAQAFIDHNDGGGTDNPTFLYGTGLRQVAKRTTMEAQIQYNFDMPWLFDSEWTVGYDYRNTDSDSEYTLWGRNEDSDDYITNGIYGQGTLTMSEKVDLVVAGRYDQASFISAGEFAPRAALVYKPSEKTTWRLAYNKALSGPSALQMYIDFPVNVPAPGILDAWLSGQSTAQRFADPANQVIDLAGLPVDIPVSAAGGGLPLAIPY
;
A
#
# COMPACT_ATOMS: atom_id res chain seq x y z
N SER A 1 -3.55 2.29 -0.49
CA SER A 1 -4.59 2.99 0.28
C SER A 1 -4.10 4.26 0.99
N ASP A 2 -2.83 4.61 0.92
CA ASP A 2 -2.26 5.80 1.58
C ASP A 2 -2.52 7.11 0.82
N VAL A 3 -3.20 7.04 -0.31
CA VAL A 3 -3.55 8.18 -1.17
C VAL A 3 -4.38 9.24 -0.42
N TYR A 4 -5.16 8.82 0.57
CA TYR A 4 -6.06 9.72 1.32
C TYR A 4 -5.41 10.41 2.51
N LYS A 5 -4.32 9.88 3.04
CA LYS A 5 -3.62 10.50 4.18
C LYS A 5 -2.64 11.58 3.76
N GLY A 6 -2.50 11.81 2.46
CA GLY A 6 -1.50 12.69 1.88
C GLY A 6 -0.09 12.10 2.09
N GLU A 7 0.62 11.85 1.01
CA GLU A 7 2.01 11.45 1.11
C GLU A 7 2.78 12.53 1.86
N GLY A 8 3.67 12.14 2.78
CA GLY A 8 4.49 13.07 3.55
C GLY A 8 5.48 13.88 2.71
N LEU A 9 5.47 13.70 1.41
CA LEU A 9 6.37 14.35 0.47
C LEU A 9 6.02 15.83 0.29
N SER A 10 6.95 16.70 0.66
CA SER A 10 6.86 18.13 0.42
C SER A 10 7.26 18.50 -1.01
N ASN A 11 6.46 19.34 -1.68
CA ASN A 11 6.82 19.91 -2.97
C ASN A 11 8.11 20.73 -2.92
N LEU A 12 8.40 21.33 -1.78
CA LEU A 12 9.64 22.10 -1.57
C LEU A 12 10.89 21.19 -1.58
N ASP A 13 10.72 19.91 -1.23
CA ASP A 13 11.81 18.93 -1.17
C ASP A 13 11.87 17.99 -2.39
N LEU A 14 10.96 18.10 -3.32
CA LEU A 14 10.95 17.30 -4.53
C LEU A 14 12.04 17.76 -5.50
N ALA A 15 12.98 16.86 -5.84
CA ALA A 15 14.02 17.08 -6.85
C ALA A 15 13.57 16.65 -8.24
N SER A 16 13.02 15.45 -8.35
CA SER A 16 12.52 14.90 -9.63
C SER A 16 11.44 13.85 -9.40
N VAL A 17 10.64 13.65 -10.44
CA VAL A 17 9.70 12.53 -10.55
C VAL A 17 10.10 11.72 -11.77
N GLU A 18 10.42 10.45 -11.55
CA GLU A 18 10.81 9.53 -12.60
C GLU A 18 9.68 8.53 -12.83
N VAL A 19 9.28 8.34 -14.08
CA VAL A 19 8.20 7.42 -14.46
C VAL A 19 8.75 6.32 -15.35
N VAL A 20 8.77 5.10 -14.82
CA VAL A 20 9.11 3.89 -15.57
C VAL A 20 7.81 3.23 -16.03
N ARG A 21 7.59 3.15 -17.34
CA ARG A 21 6.37 2.60 -17.93
C ARG A 21 6.52 1.11 -18.23
N GLY A 22 5.44 0.38 -18.03
CA GLY A 22 5.36 -1.05 -18.30
C GLY A 22 5.82 -1.92 -17.13
N ALA A 23 5.78 -3.23 -17.34
CA ALA A 23 6.16 -4.20 -16.33
C ALA A 23 7.63 -4.07 -15.96
N ALA A 24 7.92 -3.58 -14.79
CA ALA A 24 9.27 -3.34 -14.26
C ALA A 24 9.60 -4.21 -13.04
N GLY A 25 8.86 -5.29 -12.84
CA GLY A 25 8.94 -6.16 -11.66
C GLY A 25 10.33 -6.74 -11.39
N VAL A 26 11.19 -6.88 -12.38
CA VAL A 26 12.52 -7.47 -12.18
C VAL A 26 13.35 -6.67 -11.16
N LEU A 27 13.42 -5.35 -11.29
CA LEU A 27 14.21 -4.48 -10.39
C LEU A 27 13.41 -3.94 -9.20
N TYR A 28 12.10 -3.81 -9.37
CA TYR A 28 11.22 -3.14 -8.38
C TYR A 28 10.32 -4.10 -7.60
N GLY A 29 10.45 -5.41 -7.84
CA GLY A 29 9.72 -6.42 -7.11
C GLY A 29 8.34 -6.79 -7.68
N PRO A 30 7.65 -7.74 -7.05
CA PRO A 30 6.33 -8.18 -7.44
C PRO A 30 5.29 -7.06 -7.29
N GLY A 31 4.21 -7.13 -8.08
CA GLY A 31 3.15 -6.12 -8.09
C GLY A 31 3.37 -4.96 -9.08
N VAL A 32 4.55 -4.82 -9.65
CA VAL A 32 4.84 -3.78 -10.66
C VAL A 32 4.45 -4.26 -12.05
N THR A 33 3.17 -4.14 -12.37
CA THR A 33 2.60 -4.59 -13.65
C THR A 33 2.45 -3.48 -14.70
N SER A 34 2.19 -2.26 -14.26
CA SER A 34 1.89 -1.11 -15.14
C SER A 34 3.03 -0.08 -15.19
N GLY A 35 3.80 0.04 -14.14
CA GLY A 35 4.92 0.97 -14.06
C GLY A 35 5.29 1.35 -12.63
N VAL A 36 6.29 2.21 -12.52
CA VAL A 36 6.77 2.79 -11.26
C VAL A 36 6.82 4.31 -11.38
N VAL A 37 6.34 5.00 -10.37
CA VAL A 37 6.57 6.44 -10.19
C VAL A 37 7.53 6.60 -9.01
N HIS A 38 8.70 7.11 -9.29
CA HIS A 38 9.76 7.30 -8.30
C HIS A 38 9.92 8.78 -7.99
N PHE A 39 9.62 9.18 -6.78
CA PHE A 39 9.83 10.53 -6.27
C PHE A 39 11.21 10.62 -5.63
N ARG A 40 12.03 11.55 -6.10
CA ARG A 40 13.36 11.80 -5.53
C ARG A 40 13.36 13.10 -4.76
N SER A 41 13.74 13.02 -3.49
CA SER A 41 13.88 14.21 -2.64
C SER A 41 15.21 14.92 -2.88
N LYS A 42 15.27 16.21 -2.60
CA LYS A 42 16.49 17.03 -2.69
C LYS A 42 17.53 16.56 -1.68
N SER A 43 18.77 16.37 -2.11
CA SER A 43 19.89 16.14 -1.22
C SER A 43 20.10 17.36 -0.30
N PRO A 44 20.34 17.19 0.99
CA PRO A 44 20.69 18.31 1.88
C PRO A 44 22.05 18.92 1.57
N ILE A 45 22.95 18.17 0.91
CA ILE A 45 24.29 18.64 0.54
C ILE A 45 24.23 19.54 -0.70
N ASP A 46 23.45 19.14 -1.71
CA ASP A 46 23.40 19.83 -2.99
C ASP A 46 22.39 20.98 -3.00
N TYR A 47 21.36 20.90 -2.18
CA TYR A 47 20.25 21.86 -2.11
C TYR A 47 20.11 22.44 -0.69
N THR A 48 21.11 23.18 -0.25
CA THR A 48 21.08 23.89 1.04
C THR A 48 20.13 25.08 0.99
N GLY A 49 19.67 25.51 2.16
CA GLY A 49 18.85 26.72 2.32
C GLY A 49 17.55 26.48 3.08
N ASN A 50 16.72 27.51 3.11
CA ASN A 50 15.39 27.49 3.72
C ASN A 50 14.36 27.78 2.65
N ALA A 51 13.21 27.12 2.74
CA ALA A 51 12.06 27.40 1.90
C ALA A 51 10.78 27.29 2.73
N VAL A 52 9.83 28.15 2.44
CA VAL A 52 8.48 28.15 3.02
C VAL A 52 7.49 28.34 1.89
N SER A 53 6.41 27.59 1.92
CA SER A 53 5.25 27.77 1.05
C SER A 53 3.99 27.79 1.90
N MET A 54 3.04 28.64 1.54
CA MET A 54 1.72 28.71 2.14
C MET A 54 0.70 28.84 1.03
N TRP A 55 -0.45 28.21 1.21
CA TRP A 55 -1.56 28.30 0.27
C TRP A 55 -2.89 28.27 1.02
N GLY A 56 -3.90 28.80 0.41
CA GLY A 56 -5.27 28.73 0.84
C GLY A 56 -6.21 28.71 -0.36
N GLY A 57 -7.40 28.21 -0.17
CA GLY A 57 -8.38 28.05 -1.24
C GLY A 57 -9.81 27.90 -0.74
N ASP A 58 -10.67 27.52 -1.64
CA ASP A 58 -12.06 27.17 -1.33
C ASP A 58 -12.13 25.98 -0.36
N LEU A 59 -13.30 25.70 0.20
CA LEU A 59 -13.51 24.65 1.19
C LEU A 59 -12.61 24.80 2.42
N ASN A 60 -12.42 26.04 2.89
CA ASN A 60 -11.57 26.34 4.04
C ASN A 60 -10.16 25.73 3.95
N THR A 61 -9.69 25.48 2.72
CA THR A 61 -8.39 24.87 2.51
C THR A 61 -7.28 25.78 3.00
N PHE A 62 -6.41 25.27 3.82
CA PHE A 62 -5.16 25.90 4.25
C PHE A 62 -4.04 24.88 4.23
N GLY A 63 -2.87 25.32 3.80
CA GLY A 63 -1.66 24.51 3.88
C GLY A 63 -0.40 25.34 4.02
N SER A 64 0.61 24.73 4.58
CA SER A 64 1.95 25.29 4.71
C SER A 64 3.00 24.19 4.64
N GLU A 65 4.09 24.48 3.95
CA GLU A 65 5.28 23.63 3.91
C GLU A 65 6.50 24.43 4.31
N PHE A 66 7.42 23.75 4.95
CA PHE A 66 8.66 24.30 5.43
C PHE A 66 9.80 23.32 5.17
N ARG A 67 10.93 23.84 4.70
CA ARG A 67 12.17 23.07 4.47
C ARG A 67 13.37 23.84 4.99
N ILE A 68 14.22 23.18 5.77
CA ILE A 68 15.57 23.62 6.10
C ILE A 68 16.57 22.55 5.65
N ALA A 69 17.65 22.96 5.00
CA ALA A 69 18.77 22.08 4.69
C ALA A 69 20.10 22.80 4.91
N ARG A 70 21.06 22.08 5.47
CA ARG A 70 22.42 22.55 5.76
C ARG A 70 23.43 21.50 5.33
N ALA A 71 24.59 21.97 4.92
CA ALA A 71 25.77 21.15 4.70
C ALA A 71 27.02 21.81 5.30
N ASN A 72 28.04 21.01 5.58
CA ASN A 72 29.36 21.52 5.92
C ASN A 72 30.03 22.13 4.68
N ASP A 73 31.10 22.91 4.91
CA ASP A 73 31.82 23.64 3.84
C ASP A 73 32.42 22.67 2.80
N ASP A 74 32.88 21.50 3.23
CA ASP A 74 33.48 20.48 2.37
C ASP A 74 32.44 19.66 1.58
N LYS A 75 31.14 19.90 1.80
CA LYS A 75 30.01 19.16 1.18
C LYS A 75 30.08 17.64 1.36
N THR A 76 30.67 17.19 2.46
CA THR A 76 30.75 15.77 2.80
C THR A 76 29.66 15.33 3.75
N PHE A 77 29.02 16.26 4.46
CA PHE A 77 27.93 15.99 5.37
C PHE A 77 26.84 17.04 5.26
N GLY A 78 25.59 16.60 5.25
CA GLY A 78 24.44 17.47 5.26
C GLY A 78 23.26 16.86 6.00
N TRP A 79 22.32 17.73 6.37
CA TRP A 79 21.05 17.34 6.97
C TRP A 79 19.93 18.25 6.50
N LYS A 80 18.73 17.72 6.50
CA LYS A 80 17.51 18.49 6.23
C LYS A 80 16.37 18.06 7.13
N ILE A 81 15.45 18.99 7.33
CA ILE A 81 14.16 18.79 7.98
C ILE A 81 13.09 19.41 7.09
N ASN A 82 12.03 18.67 6.86
CA ASN A 82 10.82 19.12 6.18
C ASN A 82 9.65 19.01 7.15
N ALA A 83 8.71 19.94 7.06
CA ALA A 83 7.42 19.86 7.72
C ALA A 83 6.32 20.35 6.79
N ARG A 84 5.16 19.73 6.88
CA ARG A 84 3.98 20.07 6.11
C ARG A 84 2.75 19.96 6.98
N VAL A 85 1.85 20.92 6.83
CA VAL A 85 0.49 20.85 7.36
C VAL A 85 -0.49 21.20 6.25
N ASN A 86 -1.61 20.52 6.17
CA ASN A 86 -2.74 20.94 5.35
C ASN A 86 -4.05 20.50 6.01
N SER A 87 -5.08 21.29 5.80
CA SER A 87 -6.42 21.04 6.29
C SER A 87 -7.44 21.70 5.36
N GLY A 88 -8.67 21.23 5.43
CA GLY A 88 -9.78 21.80 4.69
C GLY A 88 -11.04 20.99 4.90
N ASP A 89 -12.12 21.44 4.30
CA ASP A 89 -13.36 20.70 4.21
C ASP A 89 -13.32 19.85 2.93
N ASP A 90 -13.95 18.69 2.98
CA ASP A 90 -14.17 17.85 1.79
C ASP A 90 -15.39 18.34 1.02
N PHE A 91 -15.60 17.83 -0.17
CA PHE A 91 -16.80 18.13 -0.93
C PHE A 91 -18.04 17.62 -0.20
N THR A 92 -19.11 18.45 -0.23
CA THR A 92 -20.42 18.01 0.28
C THR A 92 -20.92 16.85 -0.57
N TYR A 93 -21.20 15.74 0.09
CA TYR A 93 -21.69 14.55 -0.57
C TYR A 93 -23.22 14.60 -0.67
N ASP A 94 -23.76 14.91 -1.85
CA ASP A 94 -25.18 15.18 -2.10
C ASP A 94 -25.99 13.96 -2.57
N ASP A 95 -25.38 12.79 -2.66
CA ASP A 95 -26.12 11.60 -3.09
C ASP A 95 -27.03 11.10 -1.96
N GLU A 96 -28.28 11.56 -2.00
CA GLU A 96 -29.33 11.18 -1.03
C GLU A 96 -29.49 9.66 -0.93
N ALA A 97 -29.29 8.91 -2.00
CA ALA A 97 -29.43 7.46 -1.99
C ALA A 97 -28.28 6.82 -1.22
N SER A 98 -27.06 7.28 -1.44
CA SER A 98 -25.89 6.81 -0.69
C SER A 98 -25.90 7.29 0.75
N LEU A 99 -26.30 8.52 1.03
CA LEU A 99 -26.49 9.04 2.37
C LEU A 99 -27.61 8.28 3.10
N ALA A 100 -28.74 8.03 2.47
CA ALA A 100 -29.84 7.27 3.06
C ALA A 100 -29.46 5.80 3.27
N ALA A 101 -28.74 5.18 2.34
CA ALA A 101 -28.25 3.81 2.48
C ALA A 101 -27.14 3.71 3.54
N ASN A 102 -26.21 4.66 3.55
CA ASN A 102 -25.05 4.60 4.44
C ASN A 102 -25.34 5.23 5.82
N VAL A 103 -26.10 6.32 5.91
CA VAL A 103 -26.38 6.98 7.20
C VAL A 103 -27.72 6.52 7.80
N GLY A 104 -28.75 6.31 7.01
CA GLY A 104 -30.05 5.79 7.48
C GLY A 104 -29.96 4.30 7.84
N GLY A 105 -29.23 3.51 7.06
CA GLY A 105 -28.94 2.11 7.33
C GLY A 105 -28.10 1.90 8.58
N ILE A 106 -27.08 2.72 8.80
CA ILE A 106 -26.25 2.72 10.00
C ILE A 106 -27.06 2.84 11.28
N LYS A 107 -28.01 3.76 11.34
CA LYS A 107 -28.86 3.94 12.54
C LYS A 107 -29.64 2.68 12.93
N SER A 108 -29.93 1.81 11.99
CA SER A 108 -30.60 0.53 12.27
C SER A 108 -29.61 -0.58 12.61
N ILE A 109 -28.43 -0.56 12.03
CA ILE A 109 -27.40 -1.59 12.22
C ILE A 109 -26.58 -1.34 13.49
N ILE A 110 -26.20 -0.11 13.78
CA ILE A 110 -25.41 0.26 14.97
C ILE A 110 -26.04 -0.16 16.29
N ARG A 111 -27.36 -0.23 16.36
CA ARG A 111 -28.07 -0.63 17.58
C ARG A 111 -28.14 -2.12 17.81
N GLN A 112 -27.61 -2.92 16.91
CA GLN A 112 -27.64 -4.37 17.04
C GLN A 112 -26.25 -4.90 17.25
N PRO A 113 -26.03 -5.77 18.22
CA PRO A 113 -24.77 -6.48 18.34
C PRO A 113 -24.58 -7.27 17.05
N VAL A 114 -23.61 -6.86 16.24
CA VAL A 114 -23.35 -7.40 14.90
C VAL A 114 -23.03 -8.89 14.96
N ILE A 115 -22.62 -9.39 16.13
CA ILE A 115 -22.34 -10.80 16.32
C ILE A 115 -22.89 -11.22 17.68
N THR A 116 -24.06 -11.80 17.65
CA THR A 116 -24.71 -12.31 18.88
C THR A 116 -24.35 -13.74 19.20
N ASN A 117 -23.71 -14.46 18.31
CA ASN A 117 -23.45 -15.88 18.54
C ASN A 117 -22.03 -16.10 19.08
N LYS A 118 -21.79 -15.69 20.33
CA LYS A 118 -20.58 -15.95 21.09
C LYS A 118 -20.19 -17.44 21.17
N ALA A 119 -21.12 -18.34 20.89
CA ALA A 119 -20.89 -19.78 20.95
C ALA A 119 -20.23 -20.32 19.69
N VAL A 120 -20.32 -19.62 18.56
CA VAL A 120 -19.80 -20.09 17.27
C VAL A 120 -18.38 -19.58 17.02
N ASP A 121 -18.06 -18.38 17.49
CA ASP A 121 -16.70 -17.85 17.35
C ASP A 121 -16.26 -17.10 18.62
N PRO A 122 -15.49 -17.74 19.50
CA PRO A 122 -15.01 -17.12 20.73
C PRO A 122 -14.06 -15.93 20.48
N LEU A 123 -13.42 -15.82 19.30
CA LEU A 123 -12.54 -14.70 18.96
C LEU A 123 -13.35 -13.43 18.71
N LEU A 124 -14.43 -13.52 17.97
CA LEU A 124 -15.36 -12.42 17.72
C LEU A 124 -16.07 -11.95 19.01
N SER A 125 -16.13 -12.80 20.04
CA SER A 125 -16.75 -12.49 21.32
C SER A 125 -15.89 -11.62 22.25
N GLN A 126 -14.57 -11.61 22.05
CA GLN A 126 -13.64 -10.90 22.94
C GLN A 126 -13.47 -9.43 22.54
N ASN A 127 -13.47 -9.16 21.24
CA ASN A 127 -13.26 -7.83 20.69
C ASN A 127 -14.37 -7.46 19.69
N GLY A 128 -15.62 -7.80 20.01
CA GLY A 128 -16.74 -7.48 19.13
C GLY A 128 -16.62 -6.07 18.55
N PRO A 129 -17.02 -5.84 17.29
CA PRO A 129 -16.82 -4.56 16.62
C PRO A 129 -17.34 -3.44 17.51
N VAL A 130 -16.45 -2.47 17.80
CA VAL A 130 -16.85 -1.26 18.51
C VAL A 130 -17.65 -0.45 17.50
N LEU A 131 -18.97 -0.47 17.66
CA LEU A 131 -19.84 0.35 16.86
C LEU A 131 -19.58 1.82 17.18
N TYR A 132 -19.27 2.60 16.15
CA TYR A 132 -19.15 4.02 16.32
C TYR A 132 -20.56 4.61 16.55
N ASP A 133 -20.74 5.35 17.64
CA ASP A 133 -22.03 5.94 17.98
C ASP A 133 -22.22 7.28 17.26
N PHE A 134 -22.96 7.25 16.17
CA PHE A 134 -23.37 8.45 15.40
C PHE A 134 -24.63 9.12 15.95
N THR A 135 -25.03 8.87 17.19
CA THR A 135 -26.28 9.42 17.74
C THR A 135 -26.30 10.96 17.82
N GLY A 136 -25.17 11.63 17.61
CA GLY A 136 -25.07 13.09 17.70
C GLY A 136 -25.36 13.89 16.43
N GLY A 137 -25.51 13.28 15.25
CA GLY A 137 -25.70 14.03 14.01
C GLY A 137 -25.85 13.17 12.76
N ASN A 138 -26.42 13.74 11.72
CA ASN A 138 -26.63 13.09 10.41
C ASN A 138 -25.57 13.48 9.37
N SER A 139 -24.50 14.17 9.78
CA SER A 139 -23.46 14.64 8.88
C SER A 139 -22.27 13.69 8.87
N LEU A 140 -21.72 13.47 7.69
CA LEU A 140 -20.39 12.89 7.51
C LEU A 140 -19.38 13.83 8.18
N ILE A 141 -18.27 13.27 8.64
CA ILE A 141 -17.09 14.07 8.98
C ILE A 141 -16.51 14.52 7.64
N ASP A 142 -16.67 15.79 7.31
CA ASP A 142 -16.36 16.36 6.01
C ASP A 142 -15.10 17.23 6.01
N ASN A 143 -14.31 17.13 7.05
CA ASN A 143 -13.03 17.80 7.12
C ASN A 143 -11.86 16.80 7.04
N TYR A 144 -10.74 17.29 6.53
CA TYR A 144 -9.49 16.55 6.53
C TYR A 144 -8.38 17.38 7.16
N SER A 145 -7.43 16.70 7.75
CA SER A 145 -6.19 17.29 8.22
C SER A 145 -5.03 16.34 8.01
N ASN A 146 -3.87 16.89 7.71
CA ASN A 146 -2.64 16.11 7.57
C ASN A 146 -1.46 16.93 8.10
N VAL A 147 -0.62 16.28 8.88
CA VAL A 147 0.66 16.80 9.34
C VAL A 147 1.73 15.78 8.99
N ALA A 148 2.79 16.24 8.35
CA ALA A 148 3.95 15.40 8.04
C ALA A 148 5.23 16.11 8.47
N ILE A 149 6.18 15.35 8.96
CA ILE A 149 7.53 15.80 9.26
C ILE A 149 8.51 14.70 8.87
N ASP A 150 9.60 15.08 8.21
CA ASP A 150 10.68 14.15 7.88
C ASP A 150 12.05 14.82 8.02
N THR A 151 13.06 13.97 8.17
CA THR A 151 14.46 14.37 8.24
C THR A 151 15.33 13.42 7.41
N ASN A 152 16.42 13.94 6.87
CA ASN A 152 17.44 13.16 6.21
C ASN A 152 18.82 13.65 6.64
N LEU A 153 19.69 12.71 6.94
CA LEU A 153 21.13 12.91 7.16
C LEU A 153 21.86 12.25 5.99
N GLU A 154 22.79 12.94 5.38
CA GLU A 154 23.58 12.43 4.27
C GLU A 154 25.07 12.65 4.54
N TRP A 155 25.88 11.59 4.33
CA TRP A 155 27.31 11.61 4.49
C TRP A 155 27.99 11.00 3.25
N ARG A 156 28.82 11.82 2.58
CA ARG A 156 29.61 11.49 1.39
C ARG A 156 31.09 11.56 1.70
N PRO A 157 31.71 10.51 2.26
CA PRO A 157 33.14 10.53 2.58
C PRO A 157 34.05 10.53 1.35
N SER A 158 33.53 10.06 0.20
CA SER A 158 34.21 10.05 -1.10
C SER A 158 33.19 10.13 -2.25
N ASP A 159 33.65 10.30 -3.47
CA ASP A 159 32.78 10.44 -4.66
C ASP A 159 31.99 9.15 -4.97
N ASP A 160 32.50 7.99 -4.56
CA ASP A 160 31.87 6.68 -4.78
C ASP A 160 31.15 6.13 -3.55
N THR A 161 31.13 6.89 -2.46
CA THR A 161 30.55 6.43 -1.18
C THR A 161 29.54 7.45 -0.64
N ASN A 162 28.31 6.99 -0.42
CA ASN A 162 27.21 7.80 0.14
C ASN A 162 26.40 6.98 1.13
N TYR A 163 26.21 7.55 2.32
CA TYR A 163 25.34 7.01 3.34
C TYR A 163 24.21 7.99 3.62
N GLN A 164 22.99 7.45 3.74
CA GLN A 164 21.82 8.24 4.08
C GLN A 164 21.04 7.57 5.19
N VAL A 165 20.54 8.37 6.12
CA VAL A 165 19.59 7.97 7.15
C VAL A 165 18.43 8.93 7.10
N SER A 166 17.23 8.40 6.92
CA SER A 166 16.00 9.18 6.86
C SER A 166 14.98 8.63 7.82
N ALA A 167 14.17 9.50 8.37
CA ALA A 167 13.02 9.12 9.17
C ALA A 167 11.92 10.17 9.05
N GLY A 168 10.70 9.75 9.23
CA GLY A 168 9.57 10.67 9.19
C GLY A 168 8.31 10.10 9.83
N MET A 169 7.34 10.97 9.96
CA MET A 169 5.99 10.63 10.41
C MET A 169 4.96 11.43 9.65
N THR A 170 3.80 10.83 9.49
CA THR A 170 2.60 11.49 8.98
C THR A 170 1.45 11.14 9.91
N ASN A 171 0.65 12.14 10.26
CA ASN A 171 -0.62 11.94 10.97
C ASN A 171 -1.70 12.67 10.20
N GLY A 172 -2.86 12.03 10.04
CA GLY A 172 -3.96 12.69 9.37
C GLY A 172 -5.22 11.84 9.29
N GLY A 173 -6.32 12.54 9.03
CA GLY A 173 -7.63 11.95 8.87
C GLY A 173 -8.43 12.61 7.75
N GLY A 174 -9.40 11.88 7.25
CA GLY A 174 -10.32 12.33 6.21
C GLY A 174 -11.21 11.21 5.68
N LEU A 175 -12.15 11.58 4.82
CA LEU A 175 -12.99 10.62 4.13
C LEU A 175 -12.16 9.76 3.18
N PHE A 176 -12.57 8.52 3.03
CA PHE A 176 -12.06 7.64 1.99
C PHE A 176 -13.20 6.91 1.29
N PHE A 177 -12.97 6.54 0.03
CA PHE A 177 -13.93 5.84 -0.81
C PHE A 177 -13.32 4.51 -1.25
N GLN A 178 -14.05 3.44 -1.04
CA GLN A 178 -13.64 2.10 -1.47
C GLN A 178 -14.87 1.29 -1.92
N ASP A 179 -14.63 0.10 -2.47
CA ASP A 179 -15.71 -0.77 -2.98
C ASP A 179 -16.76 -1.13 -1.92
N LEU A 180 -16.41 -1.09 -0.64
CA LEU A 180 -17.31 -1.35 0.49
C LEU A 180 -18.06 -0.10 0.97
N GLY A 181 -17.85 1.05 0.34
CA GLY A 181 -18.53 2.31 0.64
C GLY A 181 -17.62 3.41 1.14
N ILE A 182 -18.23 4.43 1.70
CA ILE A 182 -17.55 5.60 2.26
C ILE A 182 -17.15 5.30 3.70
N GLY A 183 -15.93 5.70 4.06
CA GLY A 183 -15.45 5.63 5.43
C GLY A 183 -14.68 6.90 5.83
N TYR A 184 -14.37 6.97 7.11
CA TYR A 184 -13.45 7.96 7.66
C TYR A 184 -12.22 7.24 8.19
N ALA A 185 -11.04 7.68 7.76
CA ALA A 185 -9.78 7.15 8.25
C ALA A 185 -9.05 8.23 9.07
N ASP A 186 -8.53 7.83 10.21
CA ASP A 186 -7.57 8.61 11.00
C ASP A 186 -6.43 7.69 11.43
N GLY A 187 -5.21 8.22 11.47
CA GLY A 187 -4.08 7.41 11.90
C GLY A 187 -2.74 8.08 11.62
N SER A 188 -1.71 7.38 12.06
CA SER A 188 -0.32 7.82 11.94
C SER A 188 0.49 6.80 11.15
N THR A 189 1.46 7.29 10.42
CA THR A 189 2.50 6.47 9.79
C THR A 189 3.85 6.95 10.27
N TYR A 190 4.69 6.02 10.67
CA TYR A 190 6.07 6.27 11.08
C TYR A 190 6.98 5.44 10.19
N TRP A 191 8.05 6.04 9.69
CA TRP A 191 8.97 5.32 8.84
C TRP A 191 10.43 5.68 9.10
N GLY A 192 11.31 4.77 8.80
CA GLY A 192 12.74 4.97 8.87
C GLY A 192 13.45 4.22 7.75
N GLN A 193 14.53 4.79 7.24
CA GLN A 193 15.31 4.21 6.15
C GLN A 193 16.80 4.47 6.35
N VAL A 194 17.61 3.48 6.02
CA VAL A 194 19.04 3.62 5.85
C VAL A 194 19.43 3.16 4.46
N GLN A 195 20.30 3.90 3.80
CA GLN A 195 20.82 3.58 2.47
C GLN A 195 22.35 3.76 2.47
N ALA A 196 23.03 2.89 1.73
CA ALA A 196 24.46 2.95 1.52
C ALA A 196 24.80 2.64 0.07
N THR A 197 25.62 3.50 -0.53
CA THR A 197 26.31 3.22 -1.79
C THR A 197 27.81 3.19 -1.48
N MET A 198 28.51 2.15 -1.88
CA MET A 198 29.94 1.95 -1.64
C MET A 198 30.58 1.32 -2.90
N GLY A 199 31.12 2.15 -3.78
CA GLY A 199 31.58 1.70 -5.10
C GLY A 199 30.44 1.01 -5.86
N ASN A 200 30.62 -0.25 -6.14
CA ASN A 200 29.65 -1.07 -6.88
C ASN A 200 28.51 -1.65 -6.04
N TRP A 201 28.55 -1.47 -4.73
CA TRP A 201 27.52 -1.97 -3.81
C TRP A 201 26.46 -0.91 -3.53
N TYR A 202 25.22 -1.35 -3.50
CA TYR A 202 24.10 -0.61 -2.93
C TYR A 202 23.38 -1.48 -1.91
N ALA A 203 23.04 -0.90 -0.77
CA ALA A 203 22.23 -1.55 0.25
C ALA A 203 21.22 -0.57 0.83
N GLN A 204 20.04 -1.05 1.18
CA GLN A 204 19.07 -0.29 1.95
C GLN A 204 18.33 -1.20 2.94
N ALA A 205 17.87 -0.57 4.02
CA ALA A 205 16.87 -1.15 4.89
C ALA A 205 15.82 -0.08 5.21
N PHE A 206 14.58 -0.48 5.24
CA PHE A 206 13.42 0.37 5.44
C PHE A 206 12.47 -0.28 6.43
N ILE A 207 11.88 0.53 7.28
CA ILE A 207 10.77 0.15 8.16
C ILE A 207 9.65 1.17 8.01
N ASP A 208 8.43 0.69 7.91
CA ASP A 208 7.21 1.49 7.89
C ASP A 208 6.23 0.89 8.91
N HIS A 209 5.71 1.74 9.77
CA HIS A 209 4.65 1.37 10.71
C HIS A 209 3.45 2.28 10.48
N ASN A 210 2.35 1.70 10.06
CA ASN A 210 1.06 2.37 9.92
C ASN A 210 0.18 2.01 11.12
N ASP A 211 -0.25 3.02 11.86
CA ASP A 211 -1.21 2.91 12.97
C ASP A 211 -2.54 3.52 12.50
N GLY A 212 -3.33 2.71 11.79
CA GLY A 212 -4.61 3.11 11.21
C GLY A 212 -5.79 2.65 12.05
N GLY A 213 -6.39 3.56 12.82
CA GLY A 213 -7.62 3.32 13.54
C GLY A 213 -7.45 2.69 14.92
N GLY A 214 -7.13 3.47 15.92
CA GLY A 214 -7.16 3.05 17.32
C GLY A 214 -8.46 3.41 18.03
N THR A 215 -8.48 3.28 19.36
CA THR A 215 -9.63 3.68 20.20
C THR A 215 -9.85 5.19 20.15
N ASP A 216 -8.76 5.96 20.15
CA ASP A 216 -8.78 7.42 20.17
C ASP A 216 -8.84 8.02 18.74
N ASN A 217 -8.41 7.24 17.74
CA ASN A 217 -8.39 7.63 16.33
C ASN A 217 -9.13 6.57 15.50
N PRO A 218 -10.45 6.60 15.48
CA PRO A 218 -11.25 5.56 14.83
C PRO A 218 -11.17 5.68 13.30
N THR A 219 -10.88 4.58 12.65
CA THR A 219 -11.19 4.36 11.24
C THR A 219 -12.46 3.52 11.17
N PHE A 220 -13.43 3.90 10.34
CA PHE A 220 -14.70 3.20 10.24
C PHE A 220 -15.36 3.36 8.88
N LEU A 221 -16.25 2.43 8.55
CA LEU A 221 -17.14 2.51 7.39
C LEU A 221 -18.50 3.10 7.78
N TYR A 222 -18.96 4.12 7.07
CA TYR A 222 -20.28 4.69 7.33
C TYR A 222 -21.41 3.70 7.07
N GLY A 223 -21.27 2.82 6.07
CA GLY A 223 -22.29 1.83 5.73
C GLY A 223 -22.60 0.83 6.85
N THR A 224 -21.62 0.48 7.66
CA THR A 224 -21.75 -0.51 8.75
C THR A 224 -21.60 0.11 10.13
N GLY A 225 -20.98 1.28 10.25
CA GLY A 225 -20.54 1.87 11.52
C GLY A 225 -19.46 1.09 12.23
N LEU A 226 -18.87 0.08 11.56
CA LEU A 226 -17.85 -0.77 12.16
C LEU A 226 -16.52 -0.04 12.19
N ARG A 227 -15.88 -0.05 13.35
CA ARG A 227 -14.51 0.37 13.50
C ARG A 227 -13.60 -0.61 12.79
N GLN A 228 -12.65 -0.08 12.07
CA GLN A 228 -11.57 -0.83 11.45
C GLN A 228 -10.25 -0.41 12.08
N VAL A 229 -9.49 -1.37 12.54
CA VAL A 229 -8.10 -1.17 12.93
C VAL A 229 -7.25 -1.76 11.83
N ALA A 230 -6.26 -1.02 11.37
CA ALA A 230 -5.36 -1.45 10.31
C ALA A 230 -3.93 -1.03 10.67
N LYS A 231 -3.40 -1.67 11.71
CA LYS A 231 -1.99 -1.52 12.07
C LYS A 231 -1.18 -2.44 11.17
N ARG A 232 -0.07 -1.95 10.67
CA ARG A 232 0.83 -2.73 9.82
C ARG A 232 2.26 -2.26 10.00
N THR A 233 3.15 -3.20 10.20
CA THR A 233 4.59 -2.95 10.14
C THR A 233 5.18 -3.68 8.94
N THR A 234 5.86 -2.93 8.08
CA THR A 234 6.60 -3.51 6.95
C THR A 234 8.08 -3.25 7.16
N MET A 235 8.88 -4.29 7.08
CA MET A 235 10.34 -4.23 7.05
C MET A 235 10.83 -4.70 5.70
N GLU A 236 11.73 -3.95 5.09
CA GLU A 236 12.32 -4.28 3.80
C GLU A 236 13.83 -4.10 3.85
N ALA A 237 14.55 -5.04 3.26
CA ALA A 237 16.00 -4.97 3.10
C ALA A 237 16.37 -5.36 1.68
N GLN A 238 17.30 -4.63 1.09
CA GLN A 238 17.80 -4.87 -0.26
C GLN A 238 19.32 -4.74 -0.29
N ILE A 239 19.97 -5.62 -1.04
CA ILE A 239 21.36 -5.50 -1.39
C ILE A 239 21.54 -5.73 -2.89
N GLN A 240 22.38 -4.93 -3.51
CA GLN A 240 22.63 -4.97 -4.95
C GLN A 240 24.13 -4.82 -5.21
N TYR A 241 24.62 -5.48 -6.23
CA TYR A 241 25.98 -5.36 -6.73
C TYR A 241 25.98 -5.14 -8.24
N ASN A 242 26.75 -4.14 -8.69
CA ASN A 242 26.93 -3.82 -10.10
C ASN A 242 28.34 -4.25 -10.53
N PHE A 243 28.50 -4.81 -11.72
CA PHE A 243 29.78 -5.24 -12.25
C PHE A 243 29.76 -5.32 -13.76
N ASP A 244 30.97 -5.18 -14.36
CA ASP A 244 31.16 -5.23 -15.79
C ASP A 244 31.77 -6.56 -16.21
N MET A 245 31.37 -7.06 -17.39
CA MET A 245 31.97 -8.22 -18.06
C MET A 245 32.41 -7.83 -19.47
N PRO A 246 33.59 -7.19 -19.65
CA PRO A 246 34.06 -6.74 -20.97
C PRO A 246 34.22 -7.88 -21.99
N TRP A 247 34.55 -9.08 -21.49
CA TRP A 247 34.70 -10.28 -22.35
C TRP A 247 33.39 -10.83 -22.90
N LEU A 248 32.22 -10.45 -22.33
CA LEU A 248 30.89 -10.86 -22.75
C LEU A 248 30.15 -9.69 -23.38
N PHE A 249 30.48 -9.36 -24.62
CA PHE A 249 29.84 -8.26 -25.37
C PHE A 249 29.86 -6.92 -24.60
N ASP A 250 30.96 -6.61 -23.93
CA ASP A 250 31.12 -5.38 -23.16
C ASP A 250 29.87 -5.08 -22.29
N SER A 251 29.50 -6.07 -21.48
CA SER A 251 28.23 -6.06 -20.76
C SER A 251 28.36 -5.50 -19.35
N GLU A 252 27.31 -4.77 -18.94
CA GLU A 252 27.10 -4.26 -17.59
C GLU A 252 26.01 -5.08 -16.88
N TRP A 253 26.28 -5.49 -15.66
CA TRP A 253 25.40 -6.37 -14.89
C TRP A 253 25.05 -5.78 -13.53
N THR A 254 23.80 -6.02 -13.13
CA THR A 254 23.27 -5.77 -11.79
C THR A 254 22.69 -7.08 -11.26
N VAL A 255 23.07 -7.47 -10.05
CA VAL A 255 22.45 -8.58 -9.32
C VAL A 255 22.02 -8.10 -7.95
N GLY A 256 20.96 -8.65 -7.42
CA GLY A 256 20.48 -8.24 -6.12
C GLY A 256 19.56 -9.24 -5.47
N TYR A 257 19.32 -8.98 -4.21
CA TYR A 257 18.40 -9.71 -3.35
C TYR A 257 17.60 -8.72 -2.53
N ASP A 258 16.31 -8.98 -2.37
CA ASP A 258 15.45 -8.26 -1.46
C ASP A 258 14.65 -9.20 -0.55
N TYR A 259 14.35 -8.67 0.61
CA TYR A 259 13.57 -9.30 1.66
C TYR A 259 12.52 -8.32 2.14
N ARG A 260 11.29 -8.76 2.29
CA ARG A 260 10.21 -8.00 2.89
C ARG A 260 9.46 -8.86 3.89
N ASN A 261 9.24 -8.33 5.09
CA ASN A 261 8.34 -8.88 6.09
C ASN A 261 7.20 -7.88 6.33
N THR A 262 5.99 -8.37 6.33
CA THR A 262 4.79 -7.60 6.66
C THR A 262 4.09 -8.28 7.81
N ASP A 263 3.90 -7.53 8.88
CA ASP A 263 3.22 -7.90 10.11
C ASP A 263 2.01 -6.99 10.25
N SER A 264 0.83 -7.53 10.45
CA SER A 264 -0.43 -6.80 10.49
C SER A 264 -1.15 -7.08 11.80
N ASP A 265 -1.90 -6.10 12.31
CA ASP A 265 -2.76 -6.25 13.48
C ASP A 265 -4.02 -5.43 13.25
N SER A 266 -5.15 -6.08 13.11
CA SER A 266 -6.44 -5.43 12.98
C SER A 266 -7.30 -5.50 14.23
N GLU A 267 -6.79 -6.02 15.33
CA GLU A 267 -7.55 -6.29 16.54
C GLU A 267 -8.85 -7.07 16.22
N TYR A 268 -8.76 -8.03 15.31
CA TYR A 268 -9.87 -8.84 14.78
C TYR A 268 -10.97 -8.04 14.03
N THR A 269 -10.78 -6.74 13.78
CA THR A 269 -11.81 -5.91 13.15
C THR A 269 -11.83 -6.02 11.63
N LEU A 270 -10.72 -6.38 11.00
CA LEU A 270 -10.58 -6.50 9.54
C LEU A 270 -10.23 -7.93 9.10
N TRP A 271 -9.32 -8.57 9.84
CA TRP A 271 -8.85 -9.92 9.52
C TRP A 271 -9.64 -11.02 10.26
N GLY A 272 -10.45 -10.67 11.27
CA GLY A 272 -11.33 -11.59 11.97
C GLY A 272 -10.63 -12.90 12.38
N ARG A 273 -11.08 -14.04 11.82
CA ARG A 273 -10.49 -15.37 12.09
C ARG A 273 -9.09 -15.57 11.52
N ASN A 274 -8.64 -14.69 10.62
CA ASN A 274 -7.34 -14.76 9.98
C ASN A 274 -6.28 -13.89 10.70
N GLU A 275 -6.63 -13.21 11.80
CA GLU A 275 -5.77 -12.26 12.51
C GLU A 275 -4.37 -12.80 12.82
N ASP A 276 -4.28 -14.04 13.30
CA ASP A 276 -2.98 -14.63 13.67
C ASP A 276 -2.28 -15.32 12.47
N SER A 277 -2.75 -15.11 11.24
CA SER A 277 -2.26 -15.77 10.03
C SER A 277 -2.02 -14.79 8.87
N ASP A 278 -2.11 -13.50 9.11
CA ASP A 278 -2.07 -12.41 8.13
C ASP A 278 -0.65 -11.86 7.89
N ASP A 279 0.33 -12.36 8.61
CA ASP A 279 1.73 -12.04 8.40
C ASP A 279 2.31 -12.77 7.20
N TYR A 280 3.17 -12.10 6.45
CA TYR A 280 3.83 -12.74 5.33
C TYR A 280 5.23 -12.20 5.03
N ILE A 281 6.04 -13.09 4.47
CA ILE A 281 7.40 -12.80 4.05
C ILE A 281 7.51 -12.99 2.55
N THR A 282 8.18 -12.06 1.88
CA THR A 282 8.58 -12.18 0.47
C THR A 282 10.09 -12.07 0.34
N ASN A 283 10.65 -12.92 -0.51
CA ASN A 283 12.06 -12.92 -0.88
C ASN A 283 12.19 -12.85 -2.39
N GLY A 284 13.11 -12.07 -2.89
CA GLY A 284 13.39 -11.96 -4.32
C GLY A 284 14.88 -11.97 -4.62
N ILE A 285 15.29 -12.77 -5.59
CA ILE A 285 16.61 -12.69 -6.19
C ILE A 285 16.45 -12.26 -7.63
N TYR A 286 17.27 -11.31 -8.08
CA TYR A 286 17.17 -10.79 -9.43
C TYR A 286 18.52 -10.49 -10.06
N GLY A 287 18.52 -10.44 -11.38
CA GLY A 287 19.67 -10.01 -12.14
C GLY A 287 19.24 -9.38 -13.46
N GLN A 288 19.99 -8.39 -13.92
CA GLN A 288 19.84 -7.73 -15.21
C GLN A 288 21.20 -7.51 -15.82
N GLY A 289 21.31 -7.75 -17.14
CA GLY A 289 22.48 -7.42 -17.93
C GLY A 289 22.13 -6.63 -19.18
N THR A 290 22.96 -5.68 -19.55
CA THR A 290 22.94 -4.98 -20.83
C THR A 290 24.17 -5.39 -21.61
N LEU A 291 23.98 -6.06 -22.75
CA LEU A 291 25.03 -6.56 -23.62
C LEU A 291 25.12 -5.67 -24.85
N THR A 292 26.26 -5.07 -25.09
CA THR A 292 26.54 -4.25 -26.29
C THR A 292 26.95 -5.16 -27.47
N MET A 293 25.94 -5.67 -28.18
CA MET A 293 26.16 -6.61 -29.31
C MET A 293 26.89 -5.97 -30.48
N SER A 294 26.73 -4.67 -30.67
CA SER A 294 27.45 -3.85 -31.63
C SER A 294 27.21 -2.36 -31.32
N GLU A 295 27.91 -1.45 -32.02
CA GLU A 295 27.71 0.01 -31.91
C GLU A 295 26.22 0.46 -32.09
N LYS A 296 25.41 -0.37 -32.73
CA LYS A 296 24.00 -0.06 -33.04
C LYS A 296 22.98 -0.95 -32.31
N VAL A 297 23.41 -1.98 -31.61
CA VAL A 297 22.51 -2.99 -31.05
C VAL A 297 22.89 -3.33 -29.63
N ASP A 298 21.96 -3.06 -28.70
CA ASP A 298 22.05 -3.56 -27.32
C ASP A 298 20.97 -4.61 -27.09
N LEU A 299 21.35 -5.64 -26.34
CA LEU A 299 20.43 -6.65 -25.81
C LEU A 299 20.37 -6.51 -24.28
N VAL A 300 19.20 -6.25 -23.74
CA VAL A 300 18.94 -6.27 -22.29
C VAL A 300 18.29 -7.59 -21.94
N VAL A 301 18.85 -8.30 -20.99
CA VAL A 301 18.28 -9.52 -20.42
C VAL A 301 18.15 -9.38 -18.93
N ALA A 302 17.05 -9.84 -18.36
CA ALA A 302 16.85 -9.80 -16.93
C ALA A 302 15.93 -10.94 -16.47
N GLY A 303 16.05 -11.32 -15.22
CA GLY A 303 15.21 -12.30 -14.58
C GLY A 303 15.11 -12.05 -13.09
N ARG A 304 13.96 -12.39 -12.54
CA ARG A 304 13.69 -12.33 -11.12
C ARG A 304 12.95 -13.59 -10.68
N TYR A 305 13.30 -14.11 -9.54
CA TYR A 305 12.60 -15.19 -8.88
C TYR A 305 12.13 -14.73 -7.50
N ASP A 306 10.82 -14.80 -7.28
CA ASP A 306 10.16 -14.41 -6.03
C ASP A 306 9.55 -15.62 -5.33
N GLN A 307 9.69 -15.65 -4.02
CA GLN A 307 9.04 -16.59 -3.12
C GLN A 307 8.31 -15.83 -2.03
N ALA A 308 7.03 -16.06 -1.87
CA ALA A 308 6.24 -15.54 -0.76
C ALA A 308 5.76 -16.67 0.16
N SER A 309 5.62 -16.40 1.45
CA SER A 309 5.22 -17.40 2.45
C SER A 309 3.81 -17.99 2.19
N PHE A 310 2.95 -17.22 1.52
CA PHE A 310 1.57 -17.62 1.19
C PHE A 310 1.42 -18.36 -0.14
N ILE A 311 2.52 -18.57 -0.90
CA ILE A 311 2.50 -19.36 -2.14
C ILE A 311 3.37 -20.60 -2.01
N SER A 312 2.87 -21.72 -2.52
CA SER A 312 3.55 -23.02 -2.41
C SER A 312 4.78 -23.15 -3.31
N ALA A 313 4.87 -22.38 -4.39
CA ALA A 313 5.99 -22.39 -5.33
C ALA A 313 6.37 -20.96 -5.70
N GLY A 314 7.67 -20.70 -5.77
CA GLY A 314 8.16 -19.42 -6.25
C GLY A 314 7.89 -19.23 -7.73
N GLU A 315 7.92 -17.99 -8.14
CA GLU A 315 7.58 -17.57 -9.50
C GLU A 315 8.76 -16.86 -10.19
N PHE A 316 8.94 -17.17 -11.47
CA PHE A 316 9.98 -16.57 -12.30
C PHE A 316 9.41 -15.54 -13.27
N ALA A 317 10.01 -14.34 -13.29
CA ALA A 317 9.65 -13.22 -14.14
C ALA A 317 10.82 -12.83 -15.08
N PRO A 318 10.86 -13.33 -16.32
CA PRO A 318 11.86 -12.95 -17.31
C PRO A 318 11.53 -11.61 -17.97
N ARG A 319 12.60 -10.94 -18.43
CA ARG A 319 12.54 -9.76 -19.28
C ARG A 319 13.63 -9.82 -20.33
N ALA A 320 13.31 -9.42 -21.55
CA ALA A 320 14.29 -9.23 -22.62
C ALA A 320 13.91 -7.99 -23.44
N ALA A 321 14.89 -7.21 -23.89
CA ALA A 321 14.67 -6.11 -24.79
C ALA A 321 15.83 -5.99 -25.79
N LEU A 322 15.49 -5.83 -27.07
CA LEU A 322 16.41 -5.50 -28.14
C LEU A 322 16.30 -4.00 -28.44
N VAL A 323 17.41 -3.28 -28.37
CA VAL A 323 17.49 -1.85 -28.69
C VAL A 323 18.33 -1.69 -29.94
N TYR A 324 17.75 -1.15 -31.00
CA TYR A 324 18.42 -0.89 -32.26
C TYR A 324 18.52 0.61 -32.53
N LYS A 325 19.75 1.10 -32.69
CA LYS A 325 20.12 2.52 -32.89
C LYS A 325 20.67 2.70 -34.32
N PRO A 326 19.82 2.74 -35.36
CA PRO A 326 20.30 2.90 -36.75
C PRO A 326 21.03 4.23 -36.98
N SER A 327 20.72 5.25 -36.21
CA SER A 327 21.37 6.56 -36.24
C SER A 327 21.27 7.24 -34.88
N GLU A 328 22.02 8.31 -34.64
CA GLU A 328 21.98 9.11 -33.41
C GLU A 328 20.59 9.67 -33.06
N LYS A 329 19.72 9.84 -34.06
CA LYS A 329 18.39 10.44 -33.92
C LYS A 329 17.25 9.41 -33.86
N THR A 330 17.56 8.12 -34.04
CA THR A 330 16.52 7.10 -34.17
C THR A 330 16.87 5.89 -33.30
N THR A 331 15.93 5.50 -32.47
CA THR A 331 16.06 4.28 -31.63
C THR A 331 14.76 3.45 -31.73
N TRP A 332 14.92 2.17 -32.03
CA TRP A 332 13.84 1.18 -32.00
C TRP A 332 14.04 0.27 -30.81
N ARG A 333 12.97 -0.05 -30.12
CA ARG A 333 12.99 -0.97 -28.97
C ARG A 333 11.88 -1.99 -29.11
N LEU A 334 12.26 -3.27 -29.02
CA LEU A 334 11.35 -4.40 -28.87
C LEU A 334 11.58 -5.00 -27.51
N ALA A 335 10.54 -5.12 -26.69
CA ALA A 335 10.66 -5.64 -25.33
C ALA A 335 9.60 -6.71 -25.03
N TYR A 336 10.01 -7.74 -24.32
CA TYR A 336 9.17 -8.73 -23.69
C TYR A 336 9.38 -8.64 -22.16
N ASN A 337 8.29 -8.54 -21.41
CA ASN A 337 8.32 -8.51 -19.95
C ASN A 337 7.21 -9.41 -19.41
N LYS A 338 7.54 -10.23 -18.41
CA LYS A 338 6.58 -10.87 -17.53
C LYS A 338 6.67 -10.19 -16.16
N ALA A 339 5.56 -9.75 -15.61
CA ALA A 339 5.46 -9.28 -14.23
C ALA A 339 4.59 -10.24 -13.42
N LEU A 340 4.87 -10.32 -12.15
CA LEU A 340 4.12 -11.10 -11.19
C LEU A 340 3.27 -10.14 -10.34
N SER A 341 2.02 -10.52 -10.14
CA SER A 341 1.13 -9.86 -9.18
C SER A 341 0.60 -10.93 -8.26
N GLY A 342 0.92 -10.81 -6.99
CA GLY A 342 0.29 -11.62 -5.95
C GLY A 342 -1.05 -11.01 -5.53
N PRO A 343 -1.91 -11.77 -4.85
CA PRO A 343 -3.09 -11.23 -4.19
C PRO A 343 -2.66 -10.23 -3.12
N SER A 344 -3.48 -9.22 -2.88
CA SER A 344 -3.26 -8.30 -1.76
C SER A 344 -3.56 -8.98 -0.42
N ALA A 345 -3.00 -8.45 0.68
CA ALA A 345 -3.35 -8.92 2.02
C ALA A 345 -4.87 -8.88 2.25
N LEU A 346 -5.54 -7.84 1.76
CA LEU A 346 -7.00 -7.72 1.83
C LEU A 346 -7.71 -8.88 1.11
N GLN A 347 -7.24 -9.29 -0.07
CA GLN A 347 -7.84 -10.42 -0.80
C GLN A 347 -7.61 -11.77 -0.12
N MET A 348 -6.50 -11.91 0.61
CA MET A 348 -6.14 -13.17 1.27
C MET A 348 -6.75 -13.33 2.65
N TYR A 349 -6.76 -12.27 3.44
CA TYR A 349 -6.97 -12.36 4.88
C TYR A 349 -8.22 -11.65 5.38
N ILE A 350 -8.88 -10.82 4.57
CA ILE A 350 -10.10 -10.14 5.01
C ILE A 350 -11.12 -11.16 5.54
N ASP A 351 -11.67 -10.88 6.71
CA ASP A 351 -12.74 -11.70 7.30
C ASP A 351 -13.56 -10.80 8.22
N PHE A 352 -14.54 -10.12 7.62
CA PHE A 352 -15.29 -9.13 8.36
C PHE A 352 -16.74 -9.05 7.88
N PRO A 353 -17.69 -8.68 8.77
CA PRO A 353 -19.09 -8.60 8.41
C PRO A 353 -19.38 -7.38 7.53
N VAL A 354 -20.04 -7.59 6.39
CA VAL A 354 -20.41 -6.52 5.46
C VAL A 354 -21.89 -6.14 5.57
N ASN A 355 -22.73 -7.04 6.04
CA ASN A 355 -24.16 -6.80 6.22
C ASN A 355 -24.76 -7.77 7.21
N VAL A 356 -25.86 -7.37 7.87
CA VAL A 356 -26.63 -8.19 8.80
C VAL A 356 -28.09 -8.18 8.35
N PRO A 357 -28.44 -8.94 7.27
CA PRO A 357 -29.78 -8.92 6.69
C PRO A 357 -30.88 -9.37 7.66
N ALA A 358 -30.55 -10.27 8.57
CA ALA A 358 -31.45 -10.75 9.61
C ALA A 358 -30.66 -11.02 10.90
N PRO A 359 -30.62 -10.06 11.84
CA PRO A 359 -29.85 -10.15 13.08
C PRO A 359 -30.11 -11.43 13.87
N GLY A 360 -29.06 -12.15 14.24
CA GLY A 360 -29.13 -13.41 14.94
C GLY A 360 -29.63 -14.60 14.11
N ILE A 361 -29.86 -14.39 12.80
CA ILE A 361 -30.30 -15.42 11.86
C ILE A 361 -29.35 -15.51 10.67
N LEU A 362 -28.97 -14.35 10.08
CA LEU A 362 -28.16 -14.31 8.89
C LEU A 362 -27.23 -13.08 8.89
N ASP A 363 -25.94 -13.36 8.81
CA ASP A 363 -24.88 -12.37 8.65
C ASP A 363 -24.17 -12.61 7.32
N ALA A 364 -23.90 -11.54 6.56
CA ALA A 364 -23.11 -11.61 5.34
C ALA A 364 -21.68 -11.18 5.65
N TRP A 365 -20.74 -12.04 5.33
CA TRP A 365 -19.32 -11.84 5.58
C TRP A 365 -18.53 -11.75 4.28
N LEU A 366 -17.52 -10.90 4.26
CA LEU A 366 -16.48 -10.90 3.26
C LEU A 366 -15.30 -11.68 3.81
N SER A 367 -14.97 -12.80 3.18
CA SER A 367 -13.87 -13.66 3.60
C SER A 367 -12.83 -13.79 2.49
N GLY A 368 -11.61 -13.46 2.81
CA GLY A 368 -10.46 -13.62 1.94
C GLY A 368 -10.07 -15.09 1.78
N GLN A 369 -9.32 -15.39 0.74
CA GLN A 369 -8.87 -16.73 0.43
C GLN A 369 -7.37 -16.72 0.15
N SER A 370 -6.62 -17.43 0.97
CA SER A 370 -5.17 -17.61 0.77
C SER A 370 -4.82 -18.64 -0.33
N THR A 371 -5.82 -19.37 -0.83
CA THR A 371 -5.65 -20.34 -1.90
C THR A 371 -6.66 -20.09 -3.00
N ALA A 372 -6.27 -20.32 -4.27
CA ALA A 372 -7.18 -20.22 -5.40
C ALA A 372 -8.32 -21.23 -5.24
N GLN A 373 -9.52 -20.72 -5.04
CA GLN A 373 -10.73 -21.52 -5.03
C GLN A 373 -11.39 -21.46 -6.41
N ARG A 374 -11.69 -22.63 -6.95
CA ARG A 374 -12.62 -22.75 -8.05
C ARG A 374 -14.01 -22.93 -7.47
N PHE A 375 -14.88 -21.99 -7.68
CA PHE A 375 -16.30 -22.20 -7.43
C PHE A 375 -16.77 -23.32 -8.39
N ALA A 376 -16.97 -24.51 -7.85
CA ALA A 376 -17.67 -25.55 -8.60
C ALA A 376 -19.12 -25.06 -8.80
N ASP A 377 -19.72 -25.45 -9.89
CA ASP A 377 -21.08 -25.18 -10.34
C ASP A 377 -21.96 -24.34 -9.37
N PRO A 378 -22.40 -23.13 -9.75
CA PRO A 378 -23.26 -22.29 -8.91
C PRO A 378 -24.53 -22.98 -8.41
N ALA A 379 -24.98 -24.04 -9.11
CA ALA A 379 -26.14 -24.83 -8.70
C ALA A 379 -25.92 -25.67 -7.44
N ASN A 380 -24.66 -25.86 -7.01
CA ASN A 380 -24.31 -26.66 -5.84
C ASN A 380 -23.72 -25.82 -4.69
N GLN A 381 -23.81 -24.50 -4.76
CA GLN A 381 -23.41 -23.65 -3.65
C GLN A 381 -24.44 -23.76 -2.53
N VAL A 382 -23.97 -23.99 -1.33
CA VAL A 382 -24.78 -24.07 -0.12
C VAL A 382 -24.47 -22.88 0.75
N ILE A 383 -25.50 -22.19 1.23
CA ILE A 383 -25.34 -21.15 2.24
C ILE A 383 -25.34 -21.84 3.60
N ASP A 384 -24.23 -21.79 4.30
CA ASP A 384 -24.18 -22.20 5.69
C ASP A 384 -24.91 -21.13 6.55
N LEU A 385 -26.05 -21.50 7.07
CA LEU A 385 -26.85 -20.65 7.94
C LEU A 385 -26.41 -20.87 9.39
N ALA A 386 -25.31 -20.23 9.80
CA ALA A 386 -24.93 -19.97 11.20
C ALA A 386 -25.22 -21.14 12.17
N GLY A 387 -24.72 -22.31 11.85
CA GLY A 387 -24.87 -23.49 12.75
C GLY A 387 -26.29 -24.09 12.82
N LEU A 388 -27.22 -23.63 11.98
CA LEU A 388 -28.45 -24.37 11.73
C LEU A 388 -28.13 -25.57 10.82
N PRO A 389 -28.58 -26.77 11.13
CA PRO A 389 -28.31 -27.96 10.34
C PRO A 389 -29.16 -27.99 9.06
N VAL A 390 -29.25 -26.87 8.35
CA VAL A 390 -30.06 -26.71 7.16
C VAL A 390 -29.23 -26.06 6.08
N ASP A 391 -28.70 -26.87 5.20
CA ASP A 391 -28.11 -26.42 3.96
C ASP A 391 -29.24 -25.97 3.02
N ILE A 392 -29.34 -24.66 2.77
CA ILE A 392 -30.28 -24.16 1.76
C ILE A 392 -29.52 -23.99 0.45
N PRO A 393 -29.86 -24.75 -0.59
CA PRO A 393 -29.28 -24.52 -1.91
C PRO A 393 -29.61 -23.08 -2.36
N VAL A 394 -28.64 -22.34 -2.85
CA VAL A 394 -28.80 -20.96 -3.35
C VAL A 394 -29.90 -20.85 -4.41
N SER A 395 -30.13 -21.91 -5.16
CA SER A 395 -31.19 -22.03 -6.17
C SER A 395 -32.61 -22.11 -5.59
N ALA A 396 -32.78 -22.49 -4.31
CA ALA A 396 -34.09 -22.61 -3.66
C ALA A 396 -34.56 -21.33 -2.98
N ALA A 397 -33.67 -20.39 -2.68
CA ALA A 397 -34.00 -19.06 -2.20
C ALA A 397 -34.47 -18.21 -3.39
N GLY A 398 -35.70 -18.44 -3.87
CA GLY A 398 -36.30 -17.83 -5.06
C GLY A 398 -36.45 -16.30 -5.06
N GLY A 399 -35.37 -15.62 -5.08
CA GLY A 399 -35.23 -14.19 -5.19
C GLY A 399 -33.75 -13.89 -5.17
N GLY A 400 -33.14 -13.87 -6.36
CA GLY A 400 -31.72 -13.74 -6.54
C GLY A 400 -31.10 -12.66 -5.69
N LEU A 401 -30.45 -13.05 -4.61
CA LEU A 401 -29.33 -12.29 -4.12
C LEU A 401 -28.25 -12.46 -5.19
N PRO A 402 -27.85 -11.39 -5.90
CA PRO A 402 -26.72 -11.48 -6.80
C PRO A 402 -25.46 -11.64 -5.93
N LEU A 403 -25.13 -12.87 -5.57
CA LEU A 403 -23.78 -13.21 -5.11
C LEU A 403 -22.86 -13.27 -6.36
N ALA A 404 -22.89 -12.23 -7.18
CA ALA A 404 -21.84 -11.92 -8.10
C ALA A 404 -20.89 -11.01 -7.36
N ILE A 405 -19.88 -11.60 -6.72
CA ILE A 405 -18.68 -10.87 -6.35
C ILE A 405 -17.91 -10.73 -7.65
N PRO A 406 -17.83 -9.53 -8.26
CA PRO A 406 -16.99 -9.34 -9.43
C PRO A 406 -15.52 -9.48 -8.99
N TYR A 407 -14.77 -10.29 -9.73
CA TYR A 407 -13.30 -10.36 -9.65
C TYR A 407 -12.67 -9.06 -10.13
#